data_f29b4b8b25795f237ae64fc7a9cc34c4
#
_entry.id   f29b4b8b25795f237ae64fc7a9cc34c4
#
_cell.length_a   1.000
_cell.length_b   1.000
_cell.length_c   1.000
_cell.angle_alpha   90.00
_cell.angle_beta   90.00
_cell.angle_gamma   90.00
#
_symmetry.space_group_name_H-M   'P 1'
#
loop_
_entity.id
_entity.type
_entity.pdbx_description
1 polymer ?
#
loop_
_entity_poly.entity_id
_entity_poly.type
_entity_poly.pdbx_seq_one_letter_code
_entity_poly.pdbx_strand_id
1 'polypeptide(L)'
;MTLVVEDLHFAYNEGAAIVRGLNLELGDGQRIALSAPSGAGKTTVCQLMAGYLRPDSGRVLLDGKPLPRRAYCPVQMIWQHPEKSVNPLLRMKTVLAEGDRIDPQVISGLGIEDAWLERYPTELSGGEIQRFCIARALGAGTRYLIADEITTMLDAVSQAAIWRFLLKETERRGIGMLIVTHGPALSEFLT
;
A
#
# COMPACT_ATOMS: atom_id res chain seq x y z
N MET A 1 11.56 -11.12 11.03
CA MET A 1 10.09 -11.21 11.10
C MET A 1 9.56 -11.30 9.67
N THR A 2 8.39 -11.93 9.43
CA THR A 2 7.95 -12.20 8.05
C THR A 2 6.44 -12.04 7.88
N LEU A 3 6.04 -11.56 6.70
CA LEU A 3 4.67 -11.66 6.19
C LEU A 3 4.61 -12.84 5.23
N VAL A 4 3.81 -13.85 5.56
CA VAL A 4 3.74 -15.12 4.83
C VAL A 4 2.35 -15.32 4.27
N VAL A 5 2.28 -15.74 3.01
CA VAL A 5 1.08 -16.17 2.31
C VAL A 5 1.23 -17.65 2.04
N GLU A 6 0.28 -18.47 2.51
CA GLU A 6 0.33 -19.92 2.37
C GLU A 6 -0.90 -20.43 1.64
N ASP A 7 -0.67 -21.10 0.51
CA ASP A 7 -1.67 -21.77 -0.33
C ASP A 7 -2.95 -20.97 -0.54
N LEU A 8 -2.80 -19.70 -0.91
CA LEU A 8 -3.91 -18.74 -0.96
C LEU A 8 -4.78 -18.96 -2.19
N HIS A 9 -6.08 -19.13 -1.98
CA HIS A 9 -7.08 -19.25 -3.04
C HIS A 9 -8.17 -18.22 -2.85
N PHE A 10 -8.65 -17.65 -3.97
CA PHE A 10 -9.74 -16.68 -3.93
C PHE A 10 -10.47 -16.57 -5.27
N ALA A 11 -11.81 -16.47 -5.21
CA ALA A 11 -12.69 -16.10 -6.31
C ALA A 11 -13.69 -15.02 -5.87
N TYR A 12 -14.09 -14.13 -6.78
CA TYR A 12 -15.24 -13.27 -6.54
C TYR A 12 -16.52 -14.03 -6.87
N ASN A 13 -17.37 -14.21 -5.88
CA ASN A 13 -18.59 -15.02 -5.97
C ASN A 13 -18.27 -16.47 -6.43
N GLU A 14 -19.18 -17.13 -7.10
CA GLU A 14 -19.00 -18.49 -7.66
C GLU A 14 -18.27 -18.47 -9.03
N GLY A 15 -17.48 -17.43 -9.31
CA GLY A 15 -16.78 -17.25 -10.58
C GLY A 15 -15.46 -18.02 -10.68
N ALA A 16 -14.71 -17.78 -11.76
CA ALA A 16 -13.40 -18.37 -11.94
C ALA A 16 -12.42 -17.91 -10.85
N ALA A 17 -11.64 -18.84 -10.31
CA ALA A 17 -10.63 -18.54 -9.31
C ALA A 17 -9.59 -17.54 -9.85
N ILE A 18 -9.44 -16.43 -9.17
CA ILE A 18 -8.48 -15.34 -9.51
C ILE A 18 -7.12 -15.64 -8.88
N VAL A 19 -7.10 -16.13 -7.65
CA VAL A 19 -5.87 -16.56 -6.98
C VAL A 19 -5.94 -18.06 -6.77
N ARG A 20 -4.87 -18.78 -7.12
CA ARG A 20 -4.83 -20.24 -7.09
C ARG A 20 -3.51 -20.72 -6.49
N GLY A 21 -3.52 -21.11 -5.21
CA GLY A 21 -2.36 -21.69 -4.53
C GLY A 21 -1.17 -20.74 -4.43
N LEU A 22 -1.42 -19.44 -4.22
CA LEU A 22 -0.35 -18.46 -4.09
C LEU A 22 0.42 -18.68 -2.79
N ASN A 23 1.73 -18.81 -2.94
CA ASN A 23 2.69 -18.82 -1.83
C ASN A 23 3.66 -17.67 -2.02
N LEU A 24 3.87 -16.86 -0.96
CA LEU A 24 4.78 -15.73 -0.97
C LEU A 24 5.30 -15.49 0.45
N GLU A 25 6.56 -15.16 0.57
CA GLU A 25 7.17 -14.73 1.82
C GLU A 25 7.85 -13.38 1.61
N LEU A 26 7.56 -12.42 2.50
CA LEU A 26 8.14 -11.08 2.49
C LEU A 26 8.79 -10.81 3.84
N GLY A 27 10.11 -10.70 3.86
CA GLY A 27 10.90 -10.37 5.05
C GLY A 27 10.93 -8.89 5.38
N ASP A 28 11.38 -8.55 6.59
CA ASP A 28 11.62 -7.15 6.99
C ASP A 28 12.66 -6.53 6.04
N GLY A 29 12.37 -5.31 5.57
CA GLY A 29 13.23 -4.56 4.64
C GLY A 29 13.35 -5.15 3.24
N GLN A 30 12.76 -6.31 2.97
CA GLN A 30 12.77 -6.93 1.65
C GLN A 30 11.83 -6.20 0.70
N ARG A 31 12.20 -6.14 -0.58
CA ARG A 31 11.36 -5.60 -1.65
C ARG A 31 11.07 -6.69 -2.66
N ILE A 32 9.79 -6.86 -3.00
CA ILE A 32 9.34 -7.80 -4.02
C ILE A 32 8.50 -7.04 -5.03
N ALA A 33 8.86 -7.11 -6.31
CA ALA A 33 8.04 -6.62 -7.40
C ALA A 33 7.11 -7.71 -7.92
N LEU A 34 5.82 -7.42 -8.00
CA LEU A 34 4.82 -8.27 -8.62
C LEU A 34 4.43 -7.68 -9.97
N SER A 35 4.90 -8.31 -11.04
CA SER A 35 4.57 -7.93 -12.41
C SER A 35 3.72 -9.01 -13.07
N ALA A 36 2.56 -8.62 -13.57
CA ALA A 36 1.67 -9.51 -14.32
C ALA A 36 0.77 -8.67 -15.25
N PRO A 37 0.19 -9.23 -16.30
CA PRO A 37 -0.75 -8.53 -17.18
C PRO A 37 -1.90 -7.89 -16.42
N SER A 38 -2.55 -6.87 -17.04
CA SER A 38 -3.77 -6.29 -16.49
C SER A 38 -4.86 -7.37 -16.36
N GLY A 39 -5.64 -7.33 -15.29
CA GLY A 39 -6.66 -8.36 -15.02
C GLY A 39 -6.15 -9.66 -14.41
N ALA A 40 -4.85 -9.85 -14.21
CA ALA A 40 -4.28 -11.06 -13.61
C ALA A 40 -4.51 -11.19 -12.09
N GLY A 41 -5.29 -10.30 -11.48
CA GLY A 41 -5.63 -10.40 -10.05
C GLY A 41 -4.63 -9.75 -9.10
N LYS A 42 -3.67 -8.93 -9.57
CA LYS A 42 -2.66 -8.25 -8.74
C LYS A 42 -3.28 -7.47 -7.57
N THR A 43 -4.24 -6.59 -7.86
CA THR A 43 -4.96 -5.83 -6.82
C THR A 43 -5.67 -6.75 -5.82
N THR A 44 -6.23 -7.87 -6.30
CA THR A 44 -6.86 -8.88 -5.42
C THR A 44 -5.85 -9.51 -4.47
N VAL A 45 -4.65 -9.86 -4.95
CA VAL A 45 -3.55 -10.34 -4.11
C VAL A 45 -3.16 -9.28 -3.07
N CYS A 46 -3.00 -8.02 -3.48
CA CYS A 46 -2.71 -6.91 -2.57
C CYS A 46 -3.75 -6.78 -1.45
N GLN A 47 -5.03 -6.84 -1.80
CA GLN A 47 -6.15 -6.75 -0.86
C GLN A 47 -6.20 -7.94 0.11
N LEU A 48 -5.94 -9.15 -0.37
CA LEU A 48 -5.85 -10.35 0.46
C LEU A 48 -4.69 -10.25 1.45
N MET A 49 -3.52 -9.83 0.98
CA MET A 49 -2.32 -9.69 1.82
C MET A 49 -2.46 -8.57 2.87
N ALA A 50 -3.20 -7.51 2.55
CA ALA A 50 -3.49 -6.43 3.49
C ALA A 50 -4.71 -6.70 4.40
N GLY A 51 -5.41 -7.84 4.21
CA GLY A 51 -6.56 -8.24 5.01
C GLY A 51 -7.87 -7.55 4.66
N TYR A 52 -7.96 -6.84 3.53
CA TYR A 52 -9.20 -6.23 3.04
C TYR A 52 -10.17 -7.25 2.44
N LEU A 53 -9.64 -8.37 1.91
CA LEU A 53 -10.42 -9.51 1.47
C LEU A 53 -10.11 -10.73 2.33
N ARG A 54 -11.11 -11.62 2.46
CA ARG A 54 -10.93 -12.90 3.12
C ARG A 54 -10.72 -13.97 2.06
N PRO A 55 -9.65 -14.78 2.13
CA PRO A 55 -9.44 -15.87 1.18
C PRO A 55 -10.48 -16.97 1.37
N ASP A 56 -10.76 -17.72 0.30
CA ASP A 56 -11.62 -18.92 0.34
C ASP A 56 -10.89 -20.07 1.06
N SER A 57 -9.59 -20.22 0.80
CA SER A 57 -8.70 -21.12 1.52
C SER A 57 -7.28 -20.57 1.56
N GLY A 58 -6.42 -21.21 2.36
CA GLY A 58 -5.09 -20.68 2.67
C GLY A 58 -5.13 -19.61 3.74
N ARG A 59 -4.02 -18.92 3.93
CA ARG A 59 -3.89 -17.90 4.99
C ARG A 59 -2.80 -16.87 4.74
N VAL A 60 -2.96 -15.70 5.37
CA VAL A 60 -1.95 -14.66 5.47
C VAL A 60 -1.55 -14.52 6.93
N LEU A 61 -0.26 -14.64 7.19
CA LEU A 61 0.29 -14.64 8.54
C LEU A 61 1.36 -13.55 8.69
N LEU A 62 1.30 -12.83 9.79
CA LEU A 62 2.34 -11.92 10.24
C LEU A 62 3.04 -12.54 11.45
N ASP A 63 4.32 -12.89 11.31
CA ASP A 63 5.10 -13.61 12.33
C ASP A 63 4.39 -14.87 12.85
N GLY A 64 3.83 -15.66 11.93
CA GLY A 64 3.11 -16.89 12.23
C GLY A 64 1.71 -16.70 12.83
N LYS A 65 1.21 -15.47 12.95
CA LYS A 65 -0.13 -15.16 13.49
C LYS A 65 -1.00 -14.50 12.42
N PRO A 66 -2.34 -14.71 12.45
CA PRO A 66 -3.26 -13.99 11.59
C PRO A 66 -3.15 -12.47 11.74
N LEU A 67 -3.44 -11.73 10.68
CA LEU A 67 -3.46 -10.26 10.72
C LEU A 67 -4.48 -9.75 11.76
N PRO A 68 -4.14 -8.67 12.51
CA PRO A 68 -5.06 -8.07 13.48
C PRO A 68 -6.27 -7.45 12.77
N ARG A 69 -7.48 -7.67 13.32
CA ARG A 69 -8.74 -7.15 12.75
C ARG A 69 -9.36 -5.99 13.52
N ARG A 70 -8.98 -5.82 14.80
CA ARG A 70 -9.56 -4.80 15.70
C ARG A 70 -8.55 -3.79 16.23
N ALA A 71 -7.36 -3.80 15.66
CA ALA A 71 -6.28 -2.89 16.00
C ALA A 71 -5.62 -2.42 14.70
N TYR A 72 -4.72 -1.45 14.79
CA TYR A 72 -3.91 -1.04 13.65
C TYR A 72 -3.19 -2.24 13.04
N CYS A 73 -3.39 -2.45 11.74
CA CYS A 73 -2.75 -3.54 11.02
C CYS A 73 -1.33 -3.11 10.61
N PRO A 74 -0.26 -3.84 10.99
CA PRO A 74 1.09 -3.51 10.57
C PRO A 74 1.35 -3.69 9.06
N VAL A 75 0.41 -4.31 8.33
CA VAL A 75 0.44 -4.43 6.87
C VAL A 75 -0.50 -3.37 6.29
N GLN A 76 0.08 -2.35 5.66
CA GLN A 76 -0.67 -1.24 5.09
C GLN A 76 -0.67 -1.31 3.56
N MET A 77 -1.76 -0.87 2.93
CA MET A 77 -1.90 -0.83 1.47
C MET A 77 -2.07 0.60 0.99
N ILE A 78 -1.32 0.95 -0.05
CA ILE A 78 -1.52 2.17 -0.84
C ILE A 78 -2.19 1.77 -2.15
N TRP A 79 -3.33 2.38 -2.41
CA TRP A 79 -4.19 2.06 -3.55
C TRP A 79 -3.80 2.83 -4.81
N GLN A 80 -4.07 2.25 -5.96
CA GLN A 80 -3.92 2.88 -7.28
C GLN A 80 -4.79 4.14 -7.42
N HIS A 81 -5.99 4.12 -6.85
CA HIS A 81 -6.99 5.19 -6.92
C HIS A 81 -7.15 5.85 -5.54
N PRO A 82 -6.38 6.90 -5.23
CA PRO A 82 -6.38 7.51 -3.91
C PRO A 82 -7.74 8.12 -3.54
N GLU A 83 -8.49 8.66 -4.50
CA GLU A 83 -9.81 9.25 -4.31
C GLU A 83 -10.86 8.22 -3.82
N LYS A 84 -10.63 6.92 -4.08
CA LYS A 84 -11.49 5.82 -3.60
C LYS A 84 -11.09 5.31 -2.23
N SER A 85 -9.93 5.70 -1.73
CA SER A 85 -9.38 5.24 -0.46
C SER A 85 -9.54 6.24 0.69
N VAL A 86 -10.13 7.40 0.41
CA VAL A 86 -10.42 8.46 1.40
C VAL A 86 -11.91 8.75 1.45
N ASN A 87 -12.39 9.15 2.64
CA ASN A 87 -13.77 9.61 2.77
C ASN A 87 -13.88 11.07 2.26
N PRO A 88 -14.65 11.35 1.18
CA PRO A 88 -14.72 12.68 0.58
C PRO A 88 -15.37 13.74 1.50
N LEU A 89 -16.03 13.34 2.56
CA LEU A 89 -16.68 14.22 3.54
C LEU A 89 -15.76 14.62 4.71
N LEU A 90 -14.55 14.08 4.77
CA LEU A 90 -13.57 14.38 5.83
C LEU A 90 -12.49 15.34 5.30
N ARG A 91 -12.04 16.26 6.16
CA ARG A 91 -10.86 17.06 5.86
C ARG A 91 -9.60 16.20 5.86
N MET A 92 -8.60 16.59 5.09
CA MET A 92 -7.38 15.80 4.92
C MET A 92 -6.61 15.58 6.22
N LYS A 93 -6.65 16.51 7.17
CA LYS A 93 -6.12 16.29 8.54
C LYS A 93 -6.78 15.12 9.26
N THR A 94 -8.10 14.93 9.06
CA THR A 94 -8.84 13.80 9.65
C THR A 94 -8.48 12.49 8.93
N VAL A 95 -8.31 12.53 7.62
CA VAL A 95 -7.84 11.39 6.82
C VAL A 95 -6.45 10.93 7.28
N LEU A 96 -5.54 11.86 7.58
CA LEU A 96 -4.24 11.52 8.17
C LEU A 96 -4.37 10.87 9.55
N ALA A 97 -5.29 11.37 10.37
CA ALA A 97 -5.51 10.86 11.73
C ALA A 97 -6.10 9.43 11.77
N GLU A 98 -6.59 8.89 10.64
CA GLU A 98 -6.98 7.47 10.51
C GLU A 98 -5.77 6.53 10.57
N GLY A 99 -4.57 7.03 10.28
CA GLY A 99 -3.31 6.28 10.44
C GLY A 99 -2.87 6.20 11.91
N ASP A 100 -1.91 5.33 12.19
CA ASP A 100 -1.16 5.41 13.44
C ASP A 100 -0.26 6.65 13.40
N ARG A 101 0.30 7.07 14.55
CA ARG A 101 1.17 8.26 14.68
C ARG A 101 2.09 8.44 13.48
N ILE A 102 1.89 9.51 12.71
CA ILE A 102 2.68 9.82 11.53
C ILE A 102 3.82 10.74 11.94
N ASP A 103 5.04 10.36 11.56
CA ASP A 103 6.23 11.19 11.78
C ASP A 103 6.11 12.49 10.95
N PRO A 104 6.31 13.68 11.54
CA PRO A 104 6.36 14.94 10.79
C PRO A 104 7.34 14.94 9.62
N GLN A 105 8.42 14.16 9.69
CA GLN A 105 9.35 13.97 8.57
C GLN A 105 8.71 13.27 7.37
N VAL A 106 7.70 12.42 7.59
CA VAL A 106 6.93 11.80 6.50
C VAL A 106 6.07 12.86 5.80
N ILE A 107 5.43 13.73 6.55
CA ILE A 107 4.60 14.83 6.00
C ILE A 107 5.46 15.77 5.15
N SER A 108 6.57 16.27 5.70
CA SER A 108 7.48 17.17 4.98
C SER A 108 8.18 16.49 3.81
N GLY A 109 8.60 15.24 3.97
CA GLY A 109 9.28 14.46 2.92
C GLY A 109 8.38 14.12 1.72
N LEU A 110 7.08 14.01 1.93
CA LEU A 110 6.07 13.89 0.87
C LEU A 110 5.66 15.25 0.29
N GLY A 111 6.14 16.37 0.82
CA GLY A 111 5.76 17.71 0.38
C GLY A 111 4.29 18.01 0.59
N ILE A 112 3.71 17.54 1.68
CA ILE A 112 2.33 17.86 2.07
C ILE A 112 2.36 19.27 2.70
N GLU A 113 1.59 20.19 2.13
CA GLU A 113 1.49 21.56 2.59
C GLU A 113 0.45 21.70 3.70
N ASP A 114 0.72 22.55 4.69
CA ASP A 114 -0.21 22.79 5.80
C ASP A 114 -1.57 23.31 5.31
N ALA A 115 -1.59 24.09 4.23
CA ALA A 115 -2.81 24.59 3.62
C ALA A 115 -3.73 23.47 3.10
N TRP A 116 -3.19 22.28 2.80
CA TRP A 116 -4.00 21.17 2.31
C TRP A 116 -4.71 20.42 3.44
N LEU A 117 -4.23 20.51 4.67
CA LEU A 117 -4.80 19.82 5.84
C LEU A 117 -6.26 20.17 6.09
N GLU A 118 -6.65 21.42 5.80
CA GLU A 118 -8.00 21.91 6.02
C GLU A 118 -8.93 21.70 4.81
N ARG A 119 -8.40 21.23 3.68
CA ARG A 119 -9.17 20.96 2.46
C ARG A 119 -9.88 19.60 2.52
N TYR A 120 -10.93 19.47 1.73
CA TYR A 120 -11.58 18.21 1.43
C TYR A 120 -10.89 17.51 0.24
N PRO A 121 -10.99 16.18 0.09
CA PRO A 121 -10.42 15.47 -1.05
C PRO A 121 -10.82 16.06 -2.41
N THR A 122 -12.05 16.54 -2.56
CA THR A 122 -12.57 17.14 -3.79
C THR A 122 -11.91 18.48 -4.16
N GLU A 123 -11.15 19.07 -3.26
CA GLU A 123 -10.44 20.35 -3.45
C GLU A 123 -8.94 20.13 -3.75
N LEU A 124 -8.52 18.87 -3.90
CA LEU A 124 -7.14 18.46 -4.14
C LEU A 124 -7.01 17.67 -5.44
N SER A 125 -5.84 17.76 -6.08
CA SER A 125 -5.48 16.91 -7.19
C SER A 125 -5.26 15.46 -6.73
N GLY A 126 -5.38 14.51 -7.66
CA GLY A 126 -5.11 13.10 -7.36
C GLY A 126 -3.71 12.85 -6.79
N GLY A 127 -2.72 13.60 -7.25
CA GLY A 127 -1.34 13.52 -6.75
C GLY A 127 -1.19 14.05 -5.31
N GLU A 128 -1.90 15.12 -4.97
CA GLU A 128 -1.94 15.63 -3.60
C GLU A 128 -2.63 14.63 -2.66
N ILE A 129 -3.79 14.08 -3.05
CA ILE A 129 -4.48 13.02 -2.28
C ILE A 129 -3.58 11.80 -2.11
N GLN A 130 -2.84 11.41 -3.15
CA GLN A 130 -1.93 10.25 -3.09
C GLN A 130 -0.85 10.43 -2.03
N ARG A 131 -0.30 11.63 -1.87
CA ARG A 131 0.69 11.93 -0.82
C ARG A 131 0.10 11.71 0.58
N PHE A 132 -1.14 12.10 0.81
CA PHE A 132 -1.85 11.81 2.07
C PHE A 132 -2.08 10.32 2.29
N CYS A 133 -2.46 9.57 1.25
CA CYS A 133 -2.64 8.12 1.33
C CYS A 133 -1.33 7.41 1.68
N ILE A 134 -0.21 7.85 1.10
CA ILE A 134 1.12 7.35 1.41
C ILE A 134 1.51 7.69 2.86
N ALA A 135 1.31 8.95 3.29
CA ALA A 135 1.61 9.37 4.66
C ALA A 135 0.82 8.55 5.69
N ARG A 136 -0.50 8.36 5.46
CA ARG A 136 -1.37 7.55 6.31
C ARG A 136 -0.90 6.11 6.42
N ALA A 137 -0.44 5.52 5.32
CA ALA A 137 0.08 4.15 5.29
C ALA A 137 1.45 4.00 5.97
N LEU A 138 2.21 5.10 6.15
CA LEU A 138 3.52 5.11 6.82
C LEU A 138 3.42 5.44 8.32
N GLY A 139 2.31 5.14 8.98
CA GLY A 139 2.17 5.26 10.44
C GLY A 139 3.26 4.50 11.20
N ALA A 140 3.50 4.86 12.47
CA ALA A 140 4.59 4.33 13.27
C ALA A 140 4.59 2.80 13.41
N GLY A 141 3.39 2.18 13.43
CA GLY A 141 3.21 0.73 13.52
C GLY A 141 3.34 -0.03 12.20
N THR A 142 3.59 0.64 11.07
CA THR A 142 3.70 -0.02 9.76
C THR A 142 4.99 -0.80 9.66
N ARG A 143 4.87 -2.07 9.28
CA ARG A 143 6.00 -3.00 9.07
C ARG A 143 6.08 -3.51 7.63
N TYR A 144 4.94 -3.61 6.97
CA TYR A 144 4.85 -4.03 5.57
C TYR A 144 3.98 -3.06 4.79
N LEU A 145 4.42 -2.70 3.60
CA LEU A 145 3.75 -1.77 2.71
C LEU A 145 3.45 -2.47 1.39
N ILE A 146 2.18 -2.49 1.01
CA ILE A 146 1.72 -3.03 -0.26
C ILE A 146 1.38 -1.85 -1.17
N ALA A 147 2.15 -1.64 -2.23
CA ALA A 147 2.02 -0.54 -3.17
C ALA A 147 1.40 -1.04 -4.48
N ASP A 148 0.11 -0.78 -4.69
CA ASP A 148 -0.61 -1.20 -5.90
C ASP A 148 -0.67 -0.08 -6.92
N GLU A 149 0.29 -0.06 -7.86
CA GLU A 149 0.39 0.89 -8.99
C GLU A 149 0.29 2.37 -8.59
N ILE A 150 0.87 2.72 -7.46
CA ILE A 150 0.63 3.96 -6.70
C ILE A 150 1.02 5.26 -7.38
N THR A 151 1.71 5.21 -8.53
CA THR A 151 2.21 6.40 -9.22
C THR A 151 1.77 6.49 -10.67
N THR A 152 0.91 5.60 -11.16
CA THR A 152 0.49 5.55 -12.57
C THR A 152 -0.23 6.81 -13.06
N MET A 153 -0.84 7.57 -12.15
CA MET A 153 -1.58 8.81 -12.46
C MET A 153 -0.74 10.09 -12.27
N LEU A 154 0.57 9.94 -12.00
CA LEU A 154 1.45 11.07 -11.72
C LEU A 154 2.40 11.31 -12.91
N ASP A 155 2.84 12.57 -13.06
CA ASP A 155 3.94 12.91 -13.94
C ASP A 155 5.26 12.27 -13.48
N ALA A 156 6.22 12.14 -14.40
CA ALA A 156 7.47 11.44 -14.13
C ALA A 156 8.31 12.06 -13.01
N VAL A 157 8.24 13.37 -12.80
CA VAL A 157 8.98 14.06 -11.73
C VAL A 157 8.38 13.73 -10.37
N SER A 158 7.06 13.83 -10.28
CA SER A 158 6.30 13.46 -9.07
C SER A 158 6.47 11.97 -8.73
N GLN A 159 6.42 11.08 -9.74
CA GLN A 159 6.71 9.65 -9.55
C GLN A 159 8.10 9.44 -8.94
N ALA A 160 9.13 10.01 -9.55
CA ALA A 160 10.50 9.85 -9.08
C ALA A 160 10.70 10.38 -7.65
N ALA A 161 10.07 11.50 -7.32
CA ALA A 161 10.15 12.09 -5.98
C ALA A 161 9.51 11.17 -4.92
N ILE A 162 8.29 10.66 -5.19
CA ILE A 162 7.58 9.75 -4.29
C ILE A 162 8.34 8.44 -4.10
N TRP A 163 8.82 7.81 -5.16
CA TRP A 163 9.57 6.56 -5.05
C TRP A 163 10.89 6.75 -4.31
N ARG A 164 11.63 7.82 -4.59
CA ARG A 164 12.87 8.12 -3.85
C ARG A 164 12.61 8.28 -2.35
N PHE A 165 11.54 8.98 -1.99
CA PHE A 165 11.14 9.15 -0.60
C PHE A 165 10.76 7.80 0.03
N LEU A 166 9.87 7.02 -0.62
CA LEU A 166 9.40 5.73 -0.12
C LEU A 166 10.55 4.74 0.09
N LEU A 167 11.45 4.61 -0.89
CA LEU A 167 12.60 3.71 -0.80
C LEU A 167 13.50 4.08 0.38
N LYS A 168 13.81 5.36 0.55
CA LYS A 168 14.62 5.85 1.67
C LYS A 168 13.95 5.61 3.02
N GLU A 169 12.66 5.90 3.13
CA GLU A 169 11.92 5.79 4.38
C GLU A 169 11.69 4.32 4.78
N THR A 170 11.35 3.46 3.83
CA THR A 170 11.18 2.03 4.09
C THR A 170 12.49 1.34 4.46
N GLU A 171 13.60 1.72 3.81
CA GLU A 171 14.94 1.25 4.17
C GLU A 171 15.32 1.68 5.59
N ARG A 172 15.16 2.97 5.92
CA ARG A 172 15.45 3.52 7.25
C ARG A 172 14.70 2.80 8.36
N ARG A 173 13.45 2.37 8.09
CA ARG A 173 12.57 1.72 9.06
C ARG A 173 12.57 0.20 8.99
N GLY A 174 13.25 -0.41 8.02
CA GLY A 174 13.21 -1.86 7.79
C GLY A 174 11.83 -2.36 7.35
N ILE A 175 11.04 -1.52 6.65
CA ILE A 175 9.71 -1.89 6.17
C ILE A 175 9.84 -2.78 4.93
N GLY A 176 9.24 -3.99 4.97
CA GLY A 176 9.11 -4.85 3.81
C GLY A 176 8.10 -4.28 2.80
N MET A 177 8.38 -4.39 1.50
CA MET A 177 7.51 -3.85 0.45
C MET A 177 7.12 -4.90 -0.58
N LEU A 178 5.81 -5.01 -0.88
CA LEU A 178 5.31 -5.60 -2.11
C LEU A 178 4.93 -4.47 -3.07
N ILE A 179 5.52 -4.46 -4.26
CA ILE A 179 5.34 -3.40 -5.25
C ILE A 179 4.69 -3.98 -6.50
N VAL A 180 3.49 -3.52 -6.81
CA VAL A 180 2.82 -3.84 -8.08
C VAL A 180 3.10 -2.74 -9.08
N THR A 181 3.65 -3.11 -10.22
CA THR A 181 3.94 -2.18 -11.32
C THR A 181 3.78 -2.87 -12.69
N HIS A 182 3.44 -2.09 -13.71
CA HIS A 182 3.37 -2.56 -15.10
C HIS A 182 4.68 -2.35 -15.87
N GLY A 183 5.56 -1.49 -15.39
CA GLY A 183 6.80 -1.12 -16.10
C GLY A 183 7.98 -2.02 -15.69
N PRO A 184 8.56 -2.85 -16.58
CA PRO A 184 9.74 -3.66 -16.26
C PRO A 184 10.91 -2.81 -15.76
N ALA A 185 11.15 -1.67 -16.36
CA ALA A 185 12.21 -0.73 -15.93
C ALA A 185 11.98 -0.20 -14.50
N LEU A 186 10.73 0.08 -14.13
CA LEU A 186 10.39 0.51 -12.76
C LEU A 186 10.55 -0.65 -11.78
N SER A 187 10.16 -1.86 -12.17
CA SER A 187 10.34 -3.07 -11.37
C SER A 187 11.82 -3.31 -11.04
N GLU A 188 12.68 -3.21 -12.03
CA GLU A 188 14.15 -3.37 -11.89
C GLU A 188 14.79 -2.28 -11.01
N PHE A 189 14.26 -1.06 -11.06
CA PHE A 189 14.74 0.06 -10.24
C PHE A 189 14.29 -0.05 -8.77
N LEU A 190 13.17 -0.70 -8.48
CA LEU A 190 12.56 -0.72 -7.16
C LEU A 190 12.93 -1.94 -6.32
N THR A 191 13.49 -2.97 -6.91
CA THR A 191 13.95 -4.21 -6.24
C THR A 191 15.46 -4.33 -6.22
#